data_970687072a625038716c2a84bd3d6901
#
_entry.id   970687072a625038716c2a84bd3d6901
#
_cell.length_a   1.000
_cell.length_b   1.000
_cell.length_c   1.000
_cell.angle_alpha   90.00
_cell.angle_beta   90.00
_cell.angle_gamma   90.00
#
_symmetry.space_group_name_H-M   'P 1'
#
loop_
_entity.id
_entity.type
_entity.pdbx_description
1 polymer ?
#
loop_
_entity_poly.entity_id
_entity_poly.type
_entity_poly.pdbx_seq_one_letter_code
_entity_poly.pdbx_strand_id
1 'polypeptide(L)'
;ITKAGTKKRYELLIRDNMDRERAGDYNQALIELGAIVCIPAGKPLCGECPMNSLCLALKGELTDVIPVRAPKKPRRIEEKTIFLLEWEDKAAIRKRSGKGLLASLYEFPNIPGHAGEEELSEVLGLPKEDILASERLPDSVHIFSHVEWHMTGYRVKMAKEHPELFHMVKKEEIFSKYPLPNAFGVYTKALM
;
A
#
# COMPACT_ATOMS: atom_id res chain seq x y z
N ILE A 1 -6.28 22.55 7.53
CA ILE A 1 -6.33 21.71 8.76
C ILE A 1 -4.95 21.12 9.10
N THR A 2 -3.93 21.42 8.31
CA THR A 2 -2.56 20.87 8.50
C THR A 2 -1.80 21.45 9.71
N LYS A 3 -2.21 22.59 10.24
CA LYS A 3 -1.59 23.20 11.45
C LYS A 3 -2.19 22.59 12.71
N ALA A 4 -1.35 22.18 13.68
CA ALA A 4 -1.78 21.55 14.94
C ALA A 4 -2.82 22.35 15.72
N GLY A 5 -2.66 23.69 15.81
CA GLY A 5 -3.62 24.55 16.48
C GLY A 5 -5.00 24.58 15.80
N THR A 6 -5.04 24.51 14.47
CA THR A 6 -6.29 24.43 13.70
C THR A 6 -6.99 23.09 13.96
N LYS A 7 -6.25 21.98 13.97
CA LYS A 7 -6.78 20.65 14.27
C LYS A 7 -7.43 20.61 15.65
N LYS A 8 -6.73 21.09 16.69
CA LYS A 8 -7.25 21.15 18.04
C LYS A 8 -8.55 21.97 18.16
N ARG A 9 -8.64 23.11 17.46
CA ARG A 9 -9.85 23.93 17.42
C ARG A 9 -11.03 23.18 16.81
N TYR A 10 -10.84 22.45 15.71
CA TYR A 10 -11.91 21.64 15.10
C TYR A 10 -12.29 20.44 15.96
N GLU A 11 -11.35 19.80 16.64
CA GLU A 11 -11.65 18.73 17.60
C GLU A 11 -12.56 19.20 18.72
N LEU A 12 -12.33 20.40 19.27
CA LEU A 12 -13.22 21.00 20.28
C LEU A 12 -14.61 21.28 19.73
N LEU A 13 -14.70 21.92 18.54
CA LEU A 13 -15.99 22.22 17.91
C LEU A 13 -16.81 20.95 17.63
N ILE A 14 -16.17 19.89 17.14
CA ILE A 14 -16.84 18.61 16.89
C ILE A 14 -17.31 18.00 18.23
N ARG A 15 -16.47 18.01 19.26
CA ARG A 15 -16.78 17.47 20.57
C ARG A 15 -17.95 18.20 21.25
N ASP A 16 -18.02 19.51 21.08
CA ASP A 16 -19.08 20.34 21.67
C ASP A 16 -20.45 20.15 21.00
N ASN A 17 -20.43 19.73 19.71
CA ASN A 17 -21.65 19.50 18.92
C ASN A 17 -22.01 18.02 18.78
N MET A 18 -21.15 17.12 19.27
CA MET A 18 -21.35 15.67 19.14
C MET A 18 -22.40 15.18 20.17
N ASP A 19 -23.36 14.40 19.68
CA ASP A 19 -24.22 13.61 20.55
C ASP A 19 -23.37 12.56 21.26
N ARG A 20 -23.31 12.69 22.60
CA ARG A 20 -22.46 11.79 23.43
C ARG A 20 -23.02 10.39 23.56
N GLU A 21 -24.36 10.26 23.50
CA GLU A 21 -25.02 8.95 23.57
C GLU A 21 -24.89 8.19 22.25
N ARG A 22 -24.79 8.93 21.13
CA ARG A 22 -24.71 8.39 19.78
C ARG A 22 -23.45 8.87 19.04
N ALA A 23 -22.34 8.94 19.74
CA ALA A 23 -21.07 9.44 19.18
C ALA A 23 -20.60 8.65 17.94
N GLY A 24 -20.85 7.34 17.89
CA GLY A 24 -20.56 6.49 16.74
C GLY A 24 -21.35 6.89 15.50
N ASP A 25 -22.66 7.07 15.65
CA ASP A 25 -23.55 7.48 14.56
C ASP A 25 -23.22 8.89 14.06
N TYR A 26 -22.89 9.80 14.98
CA TYR A 26 -22.48 11.15 14.62
C TYR A 26 -21.20 11.16 13.77
N ASN A 27 -20.19 10.41 14.17
CA ASN A 27 -18.95 10.28 13.39
C ASN A 27 -19.20 9.64 12.02
N GLN A 28 -20.00 8.57 11.98
CA GLN A 28 -20.35 7.90 10.74
C GLN A 28 -21.09 8.84 9.78
N ALA A 29 -22.07 9.59 10.29
CA ALA A 29 -22.83 10.57 9.50
C ALA A 29 -21.91 11.66 8.90
N LEU A 30 -20.93 12.16 9.65
CA LEU A 30 -19.96 13.13 9.12
C LEU A 30 -19.09 12.54 8.00
N ILE A 31 -18.65 11.28 8.15
CA ILE A 31 -17.86 10.57 7.15
C ILE A 31 -18.68 10.37 5.88
N GLU A 32 -19.90 9.87 6.00
CA GLU A 32 -20.80 9.61 4.88
C GLU A 32 -21.20 10.90 4.18
N LEU A 33 -21.57 11.95 4.93
CA LEU A 33 -21.85 13.26 4.34
C LEU A 33 -20.73 13.75 3.44
N GLY A 34 -19.46 13.60 3.89
CA GLY A 34 -18.29 13.98 3.13
C GLY A 34 -17.94 13.04 1.98
N ALA A 35 -18.41 11.79 2.03
CA ALA A 35 -18.13 10.79 1.00
C ALA A 35 -19.13 10.78 -0.15
N ILE A 36 -20.43 10.95 0.14
CA ILE A 36 -21.50 10.74 -0.83
C ILE A 36 -22.32 11.99 -1.16
N VAL A 37 -22.34 13.01 -0.31
CA VAL A 37 -23.11 14.25 -0.53
C VAL A 37 -22.21 15.45 -0.74
N CYS A 38 -21.42 15.81 0.26
CA CYS A 38 -20.48 16.94 0.22
C CYS A 38 -19.14 16.50 -0.37
N ILE A 39 -19.20 15.87 -1.54
CA ILE A 39 -18.05 15.27 -2.19
C ILE A 39 -16.97 16.30 -2.49
N PRO A 40 -15.75 16.06 -2.02
CA PRO A 40 -14.70 17.06 -2.19
C PRO A 40 -14.10 17.08 -3.61
N ALA A 41 -14.33 16.06 -4.45
CA ALA A 41 -13.80 15.95 -5.81
C ALA A 41 -14.94 15.93 -6.82
N GLY A 42 -15.53 17.09 -7.11
CA GLY A 42 -16.64 17.22 -8.03
C GLY A 42 -17.65 18.24 -7.52
N LYS A 43 -18.82 18.29 -8.12
CA LYS A 43 -19.90 19.16 -7.69
C LYS A 43 -20.64 18.51 -6.51
N PRO A 44 -20.68 19.14 -5.34
CA PRO A 44 -21.41 18.57 -4.19
C PRO A 44 -22.92 18.55 -4.44
N LEU A 45 -23.60 17.55 -3.87
CA LEU A 45 -25.05 17.36 -4.01
C LEU A 45 -25.80 18.22 -2.96
N CYS A 46 -25.67 19.54 -3.07
CA CYS A 46 -26.22 20.47 -2.06
C CYS A 46 -27.75 20.38 -1.93
N GLY A 47 -28.47 20.04 -2.97
CA GLY A 47 -29.93 19.83 -2.95
C GLY A 47 -30.38 18.63 -2.11
N GLU A 48 -29.51 17.63 -1.96
CA GLU A 48 -29.77 16.41 -1.18
C GLU A 48 -29.17 16.49 0.23
N CYS A 49 -28.44 17.57 0.52
CA CYS A 49 -27.72 17.71 1.78
C CYS A 49 -28.67 18.03 2.95
N PRO A 50 -28.72 17.21 3.99
CA PRO A 50 -29.57 17.47 5.16
C PRO A 50 -29.17 18.76 5.92
N MET A 51 -27.96 19.28 5.67
CA MET A 51 -27.44 20.50 6.29
C MET A 51 -27.57 21.74 5.38
N ASN A 52 -28.24 21.65 4.24
CA ASN A 52 -28.25 22.72 3.23
C ASN A 52 -28.75 24.07 3.76
N SER A 53 -29.80 24.07 4.58
CA SER A 53 -30.39 25.27 5.19
C SER A 53 -29.46 26.01 6.18
N LEU A 54 -28.52 25.28 6.76
CA LEU A 54 -27.51 25.78 7.72
C LEU A 54 -26.14 26.02 7.08
N CYS A 55 -25.95 25.58 5.86
CA CYS A 55 -24.64 25.58 5.20
C CYS A 55 -24.17 26.98 4.80
N LEU A 56 -23.17 27.50 5.49
CA LEU A 56 -22.57 28.80 5.18
C LEU A 56 -21.84 28.81 3.82
N ALA A 57 -21.27 27.67 3.42
CA ALA A 57 -20.62 27.55 2.13
C ALA A 57 -21.62 27.68 0.98
N LEU A 58 -22.80 27.08 1.11
CA LEU A 58 -23.87 27.20 0.12
C LEU A 58 -24.42 28.62 0.07
N LYS A 59 -24.69 29.20 1.24
CA LYS A 59 -25.19 30.60 1.33
C LYS A 59 -24.22 31.65 0.78
N GLY A 60 -22.93 31.38 0.90
CA GLY A 60 -21.86 32.28 0.43
C GLY A 60 -21.35 31.93 -0.97
N GLU A 61 -21.99 31.00 -1.69
CA GLU A 61 -21.56 30.55 -3.02
C GLU A 61 -20.11 30.07 -3.07
N LEU A 62 -19.64 29.44 -1.97
CA LEU A 62 -18.26 28.99 -1.79
C LEU A 62 -18.04 27.50 -2.08
N THR A 63 -19.06 26.80 -2.55
CA THR A 63 -19.03 25.34 -2.74
C THR A 63 -18.00 24.88 -3.78
N ASP A 64 -17.65 25.73 -4.72
CA ASP A 64 -16.66 25.44 -5.76
C ASP A 64 -15.21 25.75 -5.32
N VAL A 65 -15.04 26.55 -4.26
CA VAL A 65 -13.72 26.95 -3.76
C VAL A 65 -13.31 26.28 -2.45
N ILE A 66 -14.25 25.70 -1.72
CA ILE A 66 -13.98 24.94 -0.49
C ILE A 66 -14.49 23.49 -0.62
N PRO A 67 -13.72 22.52 -0.08
CA PRO A 67 -12.51 22.69 0.73
C PRO A 67 -11.29 23.09 -0.12
N VAL A 68 -10.50 24.03 0.39
CA VAL A 68 -9.22 24.38 -0.24
C VAL A 68 -8.27 23.20 -0.14
N ARG A 69 -7.83 22.69 -1.28
CA ARG A 69 -6.94 21.55 -1.36
C ARG A 69 -5.51 22.00 -1.62
N ALA A 70 -4.61 21.50 -0.81
CA ALA A 70 -3.20 21.59 -1.16
C ALA A 70 -2.94 20.76 -2.43
N PRO A 71 -2.07 21.21 -3.34
CA PRO A 71 -1.66 20.42 -4.48
C PRO A 71 -1.06 19.08 -3.98
N LYS A 72 -1.41 17.99 -4.63
CA LYS A 72 -0.85 16.67 -4.30
C LYS A 72 0.65 16.71 -4.62
N LYS A 73 1.46 16.37 -3.63
CA LYS A 73 2.89 16.12 -3.89
C LYS A 73 3.03 14.92 -4.81
N PRO A 74 3.97 14.93 -5.77
CA PRO A 74 4.26 13.77 -6.57
C PRO A 74 4.69 12.62 -5.64
N ARG A 75 4.30 11.40 -6.00
CA ARG A 75 4.75 10.21 -5.26
C ARG A 75 6.22 9.97 -5.55
N ARG A 76 6.91 9.46 -4.55
CA ARG A 76 8.28 8.96 -4.74
C ARG A 76 8.19 7.62 -5.47
N ILE A 77 8.97 7.46 -6.53
CA ILE A 77 9.12 6.18 -7.23
C ILE A 77 10.23 5.40 -6.55
N GLU A 78 9.96 4.15 -6.22
CA GLU A 78 10.94 3.17 -5.74
C GLU A 78 10.97 2.00 -6.71
N GLU A 79 12.12 1.81 -7.35
CA GLU A 79 12.38 0.67 -8.20
C GLU A 79 12.84 -0.53 -7.35
N LYS A 80 12.37 -1.71 -7.71
CA LYS A 80 12.68 -2.95 -7.00
C LYS A 80 12.79 -4.12 -7.94
N THR A 81 13.73 -5.02 -7.65
CA THR A 81 13.78 -6.34 -8.26
C THR A 81 13.31 -7.39 -7.25
N ILE A 82 12.30 -8.16 -7.62
CA ILE A 82 11.67 -9.18 -6.78
C ILE A 82 12.14 -10.56 -7.22
N PHE A 83 12.49 -11.42 -6.28
CA PHE A 83 12.96 -12.77 -6.55
C PHE A 83 12.00 -13.81 -5.99
N LEU A 84 11.40 -14.62 -6.86
CA LEU A 84 10.73 -15.86 -6.50
C LEU A 84 11.75 -16.98 -6.50
N LEU A 85 12.41 -17.20 -5.38
CA LEU A 85 13.40 -18.26 -5.22
C LEU A 85 12.68 -19.55 -4.85
N GLU A 86 12.83 -20.57 -5.67
CA GLU A 86 12.15 -21.84 -5.52
C GLU A 86 13.14 -22.99 -5.41
N TRP A 87 12.88 -23.88 -4.46
CA TRP A 87 13.56 -25.16 -4.34
C TRP A 87 12.50 -26.21 -3.95
N GLU A 88 12.34 -27.25 -4.82
CA GLU A 88 11.29 -28.27 -4.67
C GLU A 88 9.89 -27.63 -4.44
N ASP A 89 9.22 -27.98 -3.35
CA ASP A 89 7.89 -27.48 -2.95
C ASP A 89 7.96 -26.20 -2.12
N LYS A 90 9.16 -25.63 -1.90
CA LYS A 90 9.40 -24.45 -1.07
C LYS A 90 9.66 -23.20 -1.91
N ALA A 91 9.39 -22.05 -1.30
CA ALA A 91 9.81 -20.76 -1.81
C ALA A 91 10.33 -19.87 -0.67
N ALA A 92 11.22 -18.93 -1.04
CA ALA A 92 11.80 -18.00 -0.09
C ALA A 92 10.85 -16.86 0.24
N ILE A 93 10.76 -16.52 1.52
CA ILE A 93 10.10 -15.33 2.01
C ILE A 93 11.00 -14.61 3.01
N ARG A 94 10.71 -13.35 3.25
CA ARG A 94 11.40 -12.52 4.24
C ARG A 94 10.39 -11.71 5.05
N LYS A 95 10.59 -11.61 6.35
CA LYS A 95 9.79 -10.71 7.19
C LYS A 95 10.34 -9.29 7.08
N ARG A 96 9.47 -8.33 6.80
CA ARG A 96 9.79 -6.91 6.76
C ARG A 96 10.10 -6.38 8.17
N SER A 97 10.85 -5.29 8.23
CA SER A 97 11.13 -4.62 9.50
C SER A 97 9.83 -4.20 10.20
N GLY A 98 9.88 -4.05 11.53
CA GLY A 98 8.73 -3.59 12.33
C GLY A 98 8.39 -2.11 12.15
N LYS A 99 9.06 -1.39 11.23
CA LYS A 99 8.85 0.03 10.96
C LYS A 99 8.76 0.29 9.45
N GLY A 100 8.03 1.35 9.08
CA GLY A 100 7.88 1.77 7.69
C GLY A 100 6.70 1.14 6.96
N LEU A 101 6.70 1.24 5.65
CA LEU A 101 5.62 0.77 4.79
C LEU A 101 5.48 -0.75 4.87
N LEU A 102 4.26 -1.26 5.10
CA LEU A 102 3.94 -2.67 5.24
C LEU A 102 4.77 -3.38 6.33
N ALA A 103 5.00 -2.68 7.44
CA ALA A 103 5.78 -3.17 8.58
C ALA A 103 5.25 -4.52 9.09
N SER A 104 6.19 -5.41 9.45
CA SER A 104 5.93 -6.75 10.02
C SER A 104 5.21 -7.75 9.11
N LEU A 105 4.81 -7.37 7.90
CA LEU A 105 4.31 -8.30 6.90
C LEU A 105 5.46 -9.07 6.24
N TYR A 106 5.12 -10.10 5.50
CA TYR A 106 6.11 -10.87 4.73
C TYR A 106 6.22 -10.34 3.31
N GLU A 107 7.35 -10.62 2.67
CA GLU A 107 7.63 -10.27 1.28
C GLU A 107 8.51 -11.34 0.64
N PHE A 108 8.54 -11.37 -0.69
CA PHE A 108 9.58 -12.12 -1.40
C PHE A 108 10.94 -11.40 -1.26
N PRO A 109 12.07 -12.11 -1.27
CA PRO A 109 13.38 -11.49 -1.36
C PRO A 109 13.40 -10.44 -2.46
N ASN A 110 13.95 -9.27 -2.18
CA ASN A 110 14.00 -8.17 -3.12
C ASN A 110 15.15 -7.22 -2.80
N ILE A 111 15.56 -6.48 -3.82
CA ILE A 111 16.56 -5.41 -3.71
C ILE A 111 15.98 -4.10 -4.25
N PRO A 112 16.50 -2.94 -3.85
CA PRO A 112 16.25 -1.67 -4.53
C PRO A 112 16.91 -1.68 -5.92
N GLY A 113 16.26 -0.97 -6.88
CA GLY A 113 16.74 -0.85 -8.25
C GLY A 113 16.40 -2.07 -9.12
N HIS A 114 16.94 -2.04 -10.35
CA HIS A 114 16.80 -3.12 -11.32
C HIS A 114 18.09 -3.92 -11.38
N ALA A 115 17.96 -5.25 -11.35
CA ALA A 115 19.06 -6.17 -11.65
C ALA A 115 18.77 -6.90 -12.96
N GLY A 116 19.79 -7.15 -13.75
CA GLY A 116 19.75 -8.01 -14.92
C GLY A 116 19.81 -9.48 -14.54
N GLU A 117 19.47 -10.37 -15.50
CA GLU A 117 19.52 -11.80 -15.28
C GLU A 117 20.94 -12.31 -15.02
N GLU A 118 21.91 -11.69 -15.65
CA GLU A 118 23.35 -11.98 -15.50
C GLU A 118 23.90 -11.64 -14.11
N GLU A 119 23.21 -10.75 -13.38
CA GLU A 119 23.60 -10.30 -12.04
C GLU A 119 23.00 -11.17 -10.93
N LEU A 120 22.09 -12.11 -11.24
CA LEU A 120 21.35 -12.89 -10.24
C LEU A 120 22.24 -13.62 -9.25
N SER A 121 23.33 -14.25 -9.72
CA SER A 121 24.27 -14.96 -8.86
C SER A 121 24.92 -14.03 -7.81
N GLU A 122 25.37 -12.87 -8.25
CA GLU A 122 26.02 -11.88 -7.39
C GLU A 122 25.01 -11.26 -6.39
N VAL A 123 23.87 -10.82 -6.91
CA VAL A 123 22.85 -10.13 -6.12
C VAL A 123 22.22 -11.04 -5.05
N LEU A 124 22.02 -12.32 -5.38
CA LEU A 124 21.47 -13.32 -4.47
C LEU A 124 22.53 -13.94 -3.55
N GLY A 125 23.81 -13.74 -3.85
CA GLY A 125 24.92 -14.40 -3.16
C GLY A 125 24.95 -15.91 -3.39
N LEU A 126 24.42 -16.37 -4.53
CA LEU A 126 24.36 -17.78 -4.90
C LEU A 126 25.47 -18.13 -5.90
N PRO A 127 26.14 -19.28 -5.75
CA PRO A 127 26.98 -19.84 -6.81
C PRO A 127 26.16 -20.00 -8.11
N LYS A 128 26.79 -19.77 -9.25
CA LYS A 128 26.12 -19.92 -10.57
C LYS A 128 25.57 -21.31 -10.79
N GLU A 129 26.27 -22.33 -10.31
CA GLU A 129 25.88 -23.74 -10.39
C GLU A 129 24.64 -24.08 -9.55
N ASP A 130 24.31 -23.25 -8.58
CA ASP A 130 23.12 -23.43 -7.74
C ASP A 130 21.88 -22.77 -8.36
N ILE A 131 22.01 -22.05 -9.45
CA ILE A 131 20.90 -21.49 -10.24
C ILE A 131 20.62 -22.44 -11.42
N LEU A 132 19.61 -23.29 -11.30
CA LEU A 132 19.23 -24.25 -12.34
C LEU A 132 18.54 -23.60 -13.54
N ALA A 133 17.72 -22.60 -13.26
CA ALA A 133 16.99 -21.84 -14.26
C ALA A 133 16.56 -20.49 -13.71
N SER A 134 16.48 -19.51 -14.58
CA SER A 134 15.88 -18.21 -14.30
C SER A 134 14.86 -17.88 -15.38
N GLU A 135 13.79 -17.18 -14.98
CA GLU A 135 12.73 -16.70 -15.86
C GLU A 135 12.36 -15.30 -15.45
N ARG A 136 12.37 -14.36 -16.37
CA ARG A 136 11.87 -13.01 -16.12
C ARG A 136 10.35 -13.04 -16.00
N LEU A 137 9.82 -12.48 -14.90
CA LEU A 137 8.41 -12.33 -14.65
C LEU A 137 7.91 -10.98 -15.18
N PRO A 138 6.58 -10.81 -15.35
CA PRO A 138 6.01 -9.54 -15.75
C PRO A 138 6.34 -8.41 -14.78
N ASP A 139 6.60 -7.23 -15.31
CA ASP A 139 6.76 -6.02 -14.51
C ASP A 139 5.44 -5.65 -13.83
N SER A 140 5.54 -5.02 -12.68
CA SER A 140 4.37 -4.63 -11.89
C SER A 140 4.57 -3.27 -11.26
N VAL A 141 3.49 -2.50 -11.19
CA VAL A 141 3.46 -1.22 -10.48
C VAL A 141 2.43 -1.28 -9.37
N HIS A 142 2.83 -0.91 -8.16
CA HIS A 142 1.91 -0.77 -7.05
C HIS A 142 1.94 0.63 -6.46
N ILE A 143 0.76 1.23 -6.33
CA ILE A 143 0.60 2.63 -5.94
C ILE A 143 0.10 2.72 -4.50
N PHE A 144 0.92 3.30 -3.63
CA PHE A 144 0.54 3.70 -2.28
C PHE A 144 0.19 5.20 -2.23
N SER A 145 -0.24 5.70 -1.10
CA SER A 145 -0.60 7.12 -0.95
C SER A 145 0.55 8.08 -1.22
N HIS A 146 1.80 7.71 -0.91
CA HIS A 146 2.97 8.60 -0.98
C HIS A 146 4.18 8.01 -1.73
N VAL A 147 4.09 6.76 -2.18
CA VAL A 147 5.15 6.07 -2.93
C VAL A 147 4.54 5.15 -3.99
N GLU A 148 5.24 4.94 -5.07
CA GLU A 148 4.95 3.94 -6.10
C GLU A 148 6.11 2.96 -6.15
N TRP A 149 5.81 1.67 -6.13
CA TRP A 149 6.80 0.64 -6.41
C TRP A 149 6.72 0.22 -7.86
N HIS A 150 7.80 0.41 -8.58
CA HIS A 150 8.00 -0.11 -9.92
C HIS A 150 8.86 -1.36 -9.79
N MET A 151 8.29 -2.50 -10.09
CA MET A 151 8.89 -3.79 -9.77
C MET A 151 9.14 -4.60 -11.03
N THR A 152 10.35 -5.11 -11.17
CA THR A 152 10.70 -6.23 -12.05
C THR A 152 10.80 -7.49 -11.22
N GLY A 153 10.71 -8.66 -11.84
CA GLY A 153 10.79 -9.91 -11.10
C GLY A 153 11.48 -11.02 -11.85
N TYR A 154 12.09 -11.90 -11.09
CA TYR A 154 12.67 -13.14 -11.59
C TYR A 154 12.18 -14.32 -10.78
N ARG A 155 11.78 -15.39 -11.46
CA ARG A 155 11.66 -16.71 -10.87
C ARG A 155 13.01 -17.39 -11.00
N VAL A 156 13.53 -17.92 -9.91
CA VAL A 156 14.83 -18.59 -9.88
C VAL A 156 14.65 -19.98 -9.25
N LYS A 157 14.91 -21.03 -10.01
CA LYS A 157 14.95 -22.42 -9.52
C LYS A 157 16.33 -22.73 -9.01
N MET A 158 16.42 -23.12 -7.74
CA MET A 158 17.67 -23.43 -7.07
C MET A 158 17.94 -24.93 -7.08
N ALA A 159 19.22 -25.32 -7.16
CA ALA A 159 19.69 -26.70 -7.12
C ALA A 159 19.56 -27.31 -5.71
N LYS A 160 19.69 -26.47 -4.68
CA LYS A 160 19.62 -26.86 -3.27
C LYS A 160 19.05 -25.72 -2.42
N GLU A 161 18.66 -26.07 -1.20
CA GLU A 161 18.23 -25.10 -0.19
C GLU A 161 19.45 -24.33 0.37
N HIS A 162 19.28 -23.03 0.58
CA HIS A 162 20.26 -22.14 1.21
C HIS A 162 19.68 -21.50 2.46
N PRO A 163 19.50 -22.26 3.57
CA PRO A 163 18.84 -21.77 4.80
C PRO A 163 19.62 -20.67 5.51
N GLU A 164 20.91 -20.56 5.24
CA GLU A 164 21.78 -19.48 5.73
C GLU A 164 21.51 -18.14 5.08
N LEU A 165 20.95 -18.13 3.84
CA LEU A 165 20.65 -16.93 3.08
C LEU A 165 19.14 -16.60 3.07
N PHE A 166 18.30 -17.64 3.00
CA PHE A 166 16.87 -17.47 2.74
C PHE A 166 16.01 -18.28 3.72
N HIS A 167 14.92 -17.67 4.17
CA HIS A 167 13.90 -18.37 4.92
C HIS A 167 12.95 -19.08 3.95
N MET A 168 13.17 -20.39 3.75
CA MET A 168 12.39 -21.22 2.85
C MET A 168 11.18 -21.81 3.57
N VAL A 169 10.01 -21.69 2.97
CA VAL A 169 8.75 -22.21 3.48
C VAL A 169 8.00 -22.94 2.38
N LYS A 170 7.16 -23.91 2.74
CA LYS A 170 6.32 -24.61 1.75
C LYS A 170 5.38 -23.63 1.06
N LYS A 171 5.24 -23.75 -0.26
CA LYS A 171 4.38 -22.86 -1.07
C LYS A 171 2.94 -22.83 -0.54
N GLU A 172 2.40 -23.97 -0.10
CA GLU A 172 1.06 -24.08 0.49
C GLU A 172 0.90 -23.22 1.76
N GLU A 173 1.96 -23.11 2.56
CA GLU A 173 1.95 -22.36 3.82
C GLU A 173 2.04 -20.85 3.61
N ILE A 174 2.63 -20.41 2.49
CA ILE A 174 2.78 -18.97 2.18
C ILE A 174 1.43 -18.26 2.22
N PHE A 175 0.40 -18.87 1.65
CA PHE A 175 -0.93 -18.24 1.54
C PHE A 175 -1.78 -18.36 2.81
N SER A 176 -1.49 -19.34 3.66
CA SER A 176 -2.28 -19.62 4.87
C SER A 176 -1.67 -19.05 6.14
N LYS A 177 -0.33 -18.96 6.22
CA LYS A 177 0.39 -18.59 7.45
C LYS A 177 1.13 -17.26 7.37
N TYR A 178 1.48 -16.81 6.16
CA TYR A 178 2.33 -15.64 5.99
C TYR A 178 1.59 -14.53 5.23
N PRO A 179 1.23 -13.41 5.88
CA PRO A 179 0.49 -12.33 5.23
C PRO A 179 1.38 -11.58 4.25
N LEU A 180 1.21 -11.86 2.96
CA LEU A 180 1.84 -11.15 1.85
C LEU A 180 0.95 -9.98 1.40
N PRO A 181 1.51 -8.76 1.24
CA PRO A 181 0.77 -7.62 0.71
C PRO A 181 0.32 -7.81 -0.74
N ASN A 182 -0.84 -7.24 -1.08
CA ASN A 182 -1.34 -7.22 -2.45
C ASN A 182 -0.38 -6.53 -3.45
N ALA A 183 0.58 -5.75 -2.96
CA ALA A 183 1.65 -5.18 -3.79
C ALA A 183 2.43 -6.24 -4.57
N PHE A 184 2.55 -7.45 -4.03
CA PHE A 184 3.21 -8.58 -4.68
C PHE A 184 2.25 -9.50 -5.46
N GLY A 185 1.02 -9.05 -5.74
CA GLY A 185 -0.03 -9.89 -6.33
C GLY A 185 0.33 -10.55 -7.65
N VAL A 186 1.12 -9.90 -8.51
CA VAL A 186 1.61 -10.47 -9.77
C VAL A 186 2.52 -11.66 -9.49
N TYR A 187 3.46 -11.49 -8.56
CA TYR A 187 4.44 -12.51 -8.19
C TYR A 187 3.81 -13.65 -7.37
N THR A 188 2.83 -13.33 -6.53
CA THR A 188 2.06 -14.33 -5.79
C THR A 188 1.31 -15.27 -6.73
N LYS A 189 0.71 -14.74 -7.80
CA LYS A 189 0.04 -15.55 -8.83
C LYS A 189 1.04 -16.42 -9.62
N ALA A 190 2.23 -15.91 -9.84
CA ALA A 190 3.27 -16.69 -10.52
C ALA A 190 3.79 -17.88 -9.68
N LEU A 191 3.61 -17.84 -8.37
CA LEU A 191 4.01 -18.93 -7.46
C LEU A 191 2.96 -20.06 -7.39
N MET A 192 1.71 -19.77 -7.74
CA MET A 192 0.62 -20.76 -7.81
C MET A 192 0.71 -21.65 -9.05
#